data_81066e7aada01ca21c6555c77ccc8990
#
_entry.id   81066e7aada01ca21c6555c77ccc8990
#
_cell.length_a   1.000
_cell.length_b   1.000
_cell.length_c   1.000
_cell.angle_alpha   90.00
_cell.angle_beta   90.00
_cell.angle_gamma   90.00
#
_symmetry.space_group_name_H-M   'P 1'
#
loop_
_entity.id
_entity.type
_entity.pdbx_description
1 polymer ?
#
loop_
_entity_poly.entity_id
_entity_poly.type
_entity_poly.pdbx_seq_one_letter_code
_entity_poly.pdbx_strand_id
1 'polypeptide(L)'
;DGRITLYPDYNIRVSSQKNIFGEKFVLRLLKKNMNIRGLAELGFNQTDEEIRKKLNRRNSITVIAAPTGEGKTTTLYSIIDYLNNPSINITTIEDPVEIRIPGLNQIEVDARATFSDSLRTVLRQDPDIILVGEIRDRETAEIAMQAGQTGHYVLSTIHTIDSIEVITRLRKIGVSDYDIASTLATTLSQRLVRRVCPKCAVKREFTEEEKSIINGIAKKYGVEYNYEGKYTYDTVGCPYCNNSGFYGRIGIFEILNMTEDIKELVIKGESSLEIRKRAIEEGYKPLVIDGFNKILSGYTTLRELNSKLVIY
;
A
#
# COMPACT_ATOMS: atom_id res chain seq x y z
N ASP A 1 -20.82 17.25 -6.20
CA ASP A 1 -19.99 16.72 -5.10
C ASP A 1 -19.81 17.78 -4.00
N GLY A 2 -19.73 17.33 -2.74
CA GLY A 2 -19.58 18.22 -1.60
C GLY A 2 -19.06 17.51 -0.35
N ARG A 3 -18.78 18.29 0.69
CA ARG A 3 -18.32 17.79 2.00
C ARG A 3 -19.20 18.38 3.11
N ILE A 4 -19.65 17.52 4.02
CA ILE A 4 -20.41 17.92 5.21
C ILE A 4 -19.50 17.71 6.41
N THR A 5 -19.29 18.78 7.20
CA THR A 5 -18.39 18.79 8.38
C THR A 5 -19.14 18.96 9.69
N LEU A 6 -20.44 18.68 9.72
CA LEU A 6 -21.33 18.96 10.84
C LEU A 6 -21.14 18.05 12.08
N TYR A 7 -20.45 16.92 11.92
CA TYR A 7 -20.23 15.95 13.01
C TYR A 7 -18.84 16.08 13.60
N PRO A 8 -18.66 16.06 14.93
CA PRO A 8 -17.36 16.18 15.56
C PRO A 8 -16.40 15.05 15.14
N ASP A 9 -16.91 13.84 14.97
CA ASP A 9 -16.09 12.64 14.74
C ASP A 9 -15.98 12.21 13.28
N TYR A 10 -16.80 12.78 12.37
CA TYR A 10 -16.89 12.35 10.98
C TYR A 10 -16.94 13.54 10.02
N ASN A 11 -16.27 13.40 8.89
CA ASN A 11 -16.55 14.13 7.67
C ASN A 11 -17.41 13.24 6.76
N ILE A 12 -18.32 13.82 6.01
CA ILE A 12 -19.14 13.09 5.04
C ILE A 12 -18.82 13.67 3.67
N ARG A 13 -18.26 12.84 2.77
CA ARG A 13 -18.15 13.18 1.35
C ARG A 13 -19.45 12.79 0.68
N VAL A 14 -20.05 13.74 -0.04
CA VAL A 14 -21.32 13.57 -0.76
C VAL A 14 -21.04 13.63 -2.24
N SER A 15 -21.50 12.64 -2.98
CA SER A 15 -21.58 12.69 -4.44
C SER A 15 -23.02 12.50 -4.87
N SER A 16 -23.52 13.38 -5.75
CA SER A 16 -24.87 13.28 -6.31
C SER A 16 -24.81 13.08 -7.80
N GLN A 17 -25.74 12.28 -8.30
CA GLN A 17 -25.93 12.04 -9.74
C GLN A 17 -27.41 11.97 -10.05
N LYS A 18 -27.85 12.78 -11.03
CA LYS A 18 -29.21 12.70 -11.55
C LYS A 18 -29.39 11.43 -12.39
N ASN A 19 -30.49 10.72 -12.17
CA ASN A 19 -30.93 9.59 -12.99
C ASN A 19 -32.40 9.74 -13.39
N ILE A 20 -32.96 8.78 -14.14
CA ILE A 20 -34.33 8.84 -14.64
C ILE A 20 -35.42 8.81 -13.55
N PHE A 21 -35.10 8.38 -12.35
CA PHE A 21 -36.01 8.29 -11.19
C PHE A 21 -35.81 9.39 -10.15
N GLY A 22 -34.89 10.35 -10.40
CA GLY A 22 -34.55 11.42 -9.45
C GLY A 22 -33.05 11.59 -9.24
N GLU A 23 -32.61 11.86 -8.02
CA GLU A 23 -31.20 12.00 -7.68
C GLU A 23 -30.70 10.83 -6.80
N LYS A 24 -29.56 10.28 -7.19
CA LYS A 24 -28.82 9.31 -6.36
C LYS A 24 -27.74 10.02 -5.59
N PHE A 25 -27.70 9.80 -4.27
CA PHE A 25 -26.63 10.28 -3.39
C PHE A 25 -25.77 9.13 -2.90
N VAL A 26 -24.47 9.33 -2.94
CA VAL A 26 -23.49 8.45 -2.32
C VAL A 26 -22.81 9.23 -1.19
N LEU A 27 -22.96 8.73 0.05
CA LEU A 27 -22.40 9.32 1.23
C LEU A 27 -21.25 8.46 1.74
N ARG A 28 -20.04 9.01 1.80
CA ARG A 28 -18.86 8.33 2.37
C ARG A 28 -18.54 8.95 3.73
N LEU A 29 -18.65 8.16 4.78
CA LEU A 29 -18.27 8.54 6.12
C LEU A 29 -16.76 8.44 6.29
N LEU A 30 -16.11 9.54 6.63
CA LEU A 30 -14.67 9.64 6.88
C LEU A 30 -14.48 9.99 8.38
N LYS A 31 -13.88 9.07 9.14
CA LYS A 31 -13.64 9.29 10.58
C LYS A 31 -12.49 10.29 10.75
N LYS A 32 -12.70 11.36 11.53
CA LYS A 32 -11.71 12.42 11.74
C LYS A 32 -10.55 12.00 12.66
N ASN A 33 -10.88 11.24 13.71
CA ASN A 33 -9.92 10.82 14.73
C ASN A 33 -9.60 9.34 14.52
N MET A 34 -8.76 9.03 13.56
CA MET A 34 -8.18 7.70 13.43
C MET A 34 -6.80 7.75 14.09
N ASN A 35 -6.58 6.89 15.07
CA ASN A 35 -5.24 6.66 15.60
C ASN A 35 -4.40 6.06 14.47
N ILE A 36 -3.26 6.67 14.18
CA ILE A 36 -2.29 6.12 13.26
C ILE A 36 -1.75 4.84 13.91
N ARG A 37 -1.74 3.77 13.14
CA ARG A 37 -1.26 2.46 13.63
C ARG A 37 0.24 2.37 13.41
N GLY A 38 0.94 1.75 14.34
CA GLY A 38 2.34 1.38 14.14
C GLY A 38 2.50 0.40 12.95
N LEU A 39 3.65 0.41 12.29
CA LEU A 39 3.90 -0.43 11.11
C LEU A 39 3.69 -1.93 11.41
N ALA A 40 4.10 -2.40 12.59
CA ALA A 40 3.87 -3.79 13.03
C ALA A 40 2.37 -4.16 13.09
N GLU A 41 1.50 -3.22 13.51
CA GLU A 41 0.06 -3.45 13.59
C GLU A 41 -0.61 -3.55 12.22
N LEU A 42 0.00 -2.98 11.19
CA LEU A 42 -0.48 -3.09 9.81
C LEU A 42 -0.29 -4.49 9.25
N GLY A 43 0.62 -5.26 9.83
CA GLY A 43 0.93 -6.63 9.42
C GLY A 43 2.24 -6.77 8.66
N PHE A 44 3.15 -5.82 8.73
CA PHE A 44 4.50 -6.04 8.21
C PHE A 44 5.18 -7.18 8.98
N ASN A 45 5.81 -8.12 8.25
CA ASN A 45 6.54 -9.24 8.86
C ASN A 45 8.00 -8.87 9.21
N GLN A 46 8.40 -7.66 8.90
CA GLN A 46 9.73 -7.13 9.14
C GLN A 46 9.69 -6.23 10.37
N THR A 47 10.82 -6.11 11.05
CA THR A 47 10.96 -5.13 12.12
C THR A 47 10.83 -3.71 11.56
N ASP A 48 10.38 -2.79 12.38
CA ASP A 48 10.27 -1.37 11.99
C ASP A 48 11.61 -0.83 11.48
N GLU A 49 12.74 -1.32 12.01
CA GLU A 49 14.09 -0.96 11.58
C GLU A 49 14.41 -1.47 10.16
N GLU A 50 14.03 -2.69 9.81
CA GLU A 50 14.24 -3.25 8.47
C GLU A 50 13.38 -2.51 7.44
N ILE A 51 12.14 -2.17 7.81
CA ILE A 51 11.25 -1.37 6.98
C ILE A 51 11.84 0.03 6.78
N ARG A 52 12.34 0.64 7.87
CA ARG A 52 13.00 1.94 7.82
C ARG A 52 14.19 1.97 6.87
N LYS A 53 15.07 0.97 6.94
CA LYS A 53 16.23 0.86 6.03
C LYS A 53 15.81 0.78 4.56
N LYS A 54 14.64 0.18 4.28
CA LYS A 54 14.09 0.07 2.93
C LYS A 54 13.38 1.34 2.46
N LEU A 55 12.72 2.05 3.36
CA LEU A 55 11.87 3.20 3.05
C LEU A 55 12.57 4.56 3.22
N ASN A 56 13.62 4.67 4.04
CA ASN A 56 14.30 5.94 4.31
C ASN A 56 15.54 6.10 3.40
N ARG A 57 15.30 6.27 2.12
CA ARG A 57 16.35 6.53 1.13
C ARG A 57 16.21 7.95 0.60
N ARG A 58 17.03 8.88 1.10
CA ARG A 58 17.14 10.21 0.48
C ARG A 58 17.44 10.07 -1.01
N ASN A 59 17.06 11.05 -1.79
CA ASN A 59 17.25 11.08 -3.25
C ASN A 59 16.52 9.94 -3.96
N SER A 60 15.28 9.67 -3.58
CA SER A 60 14.54 8.56 -4.19
C SER A 60 13.03 8.69 -4.03
N ILE A 61 12.33 7.86 -4.78
CA ILE A 61 10.88 7.68 -4.67
C ILE A 61 10.55 6.28 -4.17
N THR A 62 9.63 6.21 -3.22
CA THR A 62 8.92 4.97 -2.85
C THR A 62 7.46 5.09 -3.26
N VAL A 63 6.96 4.10 -3.98
CA VAL A 63 5.58 4.07 -4.48
C VAL A 63 4.79 2.93 -3.86
N ILE A 64 3.64 3.24 -3.28
CA ILE A 64 2.70 2.25 -2.76
C ILE A 64 1.61 1.98 -3.79
N ALA A 65 1.50 0.73 -4.18
CA ALA A 65 0.56 0.22 -5.16
C ALA A 65 -0.57 -0.56 -4.49
N ALA A 66 -1.80 -0.22 -4.76
CA ALA A 66 -2.96 -1.06 -4.43
C ALA A 66 -4.22 -0.52 -5.11
N PRO A 67 -5.26 -1.33 -5.30
CA PRO A 67 -6.59 -0.86 -5.65
C PRO A 67 -7.18 0.06 -4.58
N THR A 68 -8.31 0.68 -4.92
CA THR A 68 -9.06 1.52 -3.96
C THR A 68 -9.56 0.68 -2.78
N GLY A 69 -9.46 1.22 -1.58
CA GLY A 69 -9.97 0.57 -0.35
C GLY A 69 -9.04 -0.47 0.28
N GLU A 70 -7.85 -0.70 -0.28
CA GLU A 70 -6.86 -1.65 0.23
C GLU A 70 -5.87 -1.02 1.25
N GLY A 71 -6.18 0.15 1.80
CA GLY A 71 -5.49 0.73 2.95
C GLY A 71 -4.21 1.52 2.64
N LYS A 72 -4.00 1.99 1.39
CA LYS A 72 -2.82 2.79 1.00
C LYS A 72 -2.58 3.98 1.93
N THR A 73 -3.60 4.81 2.12
CA THR A 73 -3.52 6.02 2.96
C THR A 73 -3.10 5.68 4.39
N THR A 74 -3.68 4.61 4.96
CA THR A 74 -3.31 4.16 6.31
C THR A 74 -1.82 3.78 6.38
N THR A 75 -1.32 3.05 5.39
CA THR A 75 0.09 2.64 5.32
C THR A 75 1.00 3.85 5.13
N LEU A 76 0.66 4.78 4.23
CA LEU A 76 1.42 6.02 4.05
C LEU A 76 1.49 6.84 5.33
N TYR A 77 0.37 7.04 6.01
CA TYR A 77 0.36 7.80 7.25
C TYR A 77 1.17 7.12 8.35
N SER A 78 1.13 5.79 8.43
CA SER A 78 1.97 5.05 9.39
C SER A 78 3.46 5.17 9.08
N ILE A 79 3.84 5.19 7.79
CA ILE A 79 5.23 5.42 7.37
C ILE A 79 5.65 6.86 7.71
N ILE A 80 4.80 7.83 7.40
CA ILE A 80 5.09 9.25 7.67
C ILE A 80 5.18 9.52 9.16
N ASP A 81 4.24 9.02 9.95
CA ASP A 81 4.25 9.16 11.41
C ASP A 81 5.53 8.56 12.02
N TYR A 82 5.93 7.40 11.50
CA TYR A 82 7.19 6.77 11.91
C TYR A 82 8.44 7.60 11.54
N LEU A 83 8.42 8.33 10.41
CA LEU A 83 9.50 9.20 9.97
C LEU A 83 9.42 10.61 10.58
N ASN A 84 8.29 10.97 11.18
CA ASN A 84 8.02 12.28 11.72
C ASN A 84 8.94 12.59 12.92
N ASN A 85 9.78 13.58 12.72
CA ASN A 85 10.72 14.03 13.73
C ASN A 85 10.81 15.57 13.64
N PRO A 86 10.90 16.30 14.75
CA PRO A 86 10.98 17.76 14.75
C PRO A 86 12.11 18.37 13.90
N SER A 87 13.15 17.59 13.57
CA SER A 87 14.28 18.03 12.71
C SER A 87 14.05 17.75 11.22
N ILE A 88 12.91 17.19 10.82
CA ILE A 88 12.61 16.80 9.44
C ILE A 88 11.38 17.57 8.95
N ASN A 89 11.53 18.30 7.85
CA ASN A 89 10.44 19.02 7.20
C ASN A 89 9.66 18.04 6.29
N ILE A 90 8.48 17.61 6.75
CA ILE A 90 7.60 16.72 6.00
C ILE A 90 6.42 17.51 5.46
N THR A 91 6.23 17.49 4.15
CA THR A 91 5.08 18.11 3.48
C THR A 91 4.28 17.08 2.72
N THR A 92 2.96 17.13 2.84
CA THR A 92 2.03 16.26 2.10
C THR A 92 1.14 17.05 1.17
N ILE A 93 0.80 16.47 0.02
CA ILE A 93 -0.13 17.02 -0.97
C ILE A 93 -1.20 15.94 -1.21
N GLU A 94 -2.45 16.21 -0.85
CA GLU A 94 -3.50 15.20 -0.72
C GLU A 94 -4.85 15.64 -1.32
N ASP A 95 -5.70 14.68 -1.71
CA ASP A 95 -7.05 14.93 -2.26
C ASP A 95 -8.10 13.96 -1.64
N PRO A 96 -8.72 14.33 -0.53
CA PRO A 96 -8.37 15.37 0.46
C PRO A 96 -7.41 14.85 1.55
N VAL A 97 -7.02 15.71 2.49
CA VAL A 97 -6.38 15.29 3.75
C VAL A 97 -7.38 14.50 4.59
N GLU A 98 -7.09 13.21 4.83
CA GLU A 98 -7.98 12.32 5.60
C GLU A 98 -7.78 12.45 7.11
N ILE A 99 -6.53 12.58 7.56
CA ILE A 99 -6.15 12.70 8.97
C ILE A 99 -5.14 13.83 9.13
N ARG A 100 -5.34 14.68 10.12
CA ARG A 100 -4.37 15.71 10.48
C ARG A 100 -3.31 15.12 11.40
N ILE A 101 -2.05 15.25 11.00
CA ILE A 101 -0.90 14.74 11.76
C ILE A 101 -0.11 15.93 12.29
N PRO A 102 0.06 16.07 13.61
CA PRO A 102 0.86 17.13 14.19
C PRO A 102 2.31 17.09 13.68
N GLY A 103 2.88 18.26 13.39
CA GLY A 103 4.26 18.38 12.91
C GLY A 103 4.42 18.27 11.40
N LEU A 104 3.35 18.02 10.63
CA LEU A 104 3.38 17.98 9.17
C LEU A 104 2.81 19.26 8.54
N ASN A 105 3.33 19.61 7.37
CA ASN A 105 2.74 20.59 6.48
C ASN A 105 1.81 19.85 5.49
N GLN A 106 0.51 19.84 5.75
CA GLN A 106 -0.47 19.10 4.94
C GLN A 106 -1.24 20.06 4.03
N ILE A 107 -1.11 19.85 2.71
CA ILE A 107 -1.75 20.66 1.66
C ILE A 107 -2.87 19.84 1.03
N GLU A 108 -4.08 20.38 1.02
CA GLU A 108 -5.21 19.79 0.32
C GLU A 108 -5.31 20.44 -1.08
N VAL A 109 -5.27 19.61 -2.14
CA VAL A 109 -5.48 20.11 -3.50
C VAL A 109 -6.95 20.45 -3.73
N ASP A 110 -7.20 21.48 -4.53
CA ASP A 110 -8.54 21.93 -4.89
C ASP A 110 -8.60 22.30 -6.39
N ALA A 111 -9.71 22.87 -6.80
CA ALA A 111 -9.89 23.31 -8.20
C ALA A 111 -8.92 24.40 -8.67
N ARG A 112 -8.17 25.05 -7.76
CA ARG A 112 -7.24 26.15 -8.06
C ARG A 112 -5.78 25.70 -8.10
N ALA A 113 -5.44 24.59 -7.44
CA ALA A 113 -4.09 24.09 -7.36
C ALA A 113 -4.09 22.56 -7.52
N THR A 114 -3.54 22.08 -8.62
CA THR A 114 -3.37 20.67 -8.93
C THR A 114 -2.25 20.04 -8.09
N PHE A 115 -2.07 18.73 -8.16
CA PHE A 115 -0.92 18.04 -7.57
C PHE A 115 0.40 18.60 -8.11
N SER A 116 0.50 18.84 -9.42
CA SER A 116 1.71 19.37 -10.06
C SER A 116 2.01 20.80 -9.61
N ASP A 117 1.01 21.68 -9.51
CA ASP A 117 1.20 23.08 -9.06
C ASP A 117 1.66 23.14 -7.61
N SER A 118 1.00 22.34 -6.75
CA SER A 118 1.34 22.24 -5.34
C SER A 118 2.75 21.70 -5.15
N LEU A 119 3.14 20.65 -5.90
CA LEU A 119 4.45 20.03 -5.82
C LEU A 119 5.56 21.02 -6.24
N ARG A 120 5.38 21.78 -7.33
CA ARG A 120 6.31 22.85 -7.71
C ARG A 120 6.50 23.90 -6.61
N THR A 121 5.43 24.21 -5.89
CA THR A 121 5.49 25.18 -4.79
C THR A 121 6.22 24.60 -3.58
N VAL A 122 5.92 23.36 -3.23
CA VAL A 122 6.53 22.63 -2.11
C VAL A 122 8.05 22.51 -2.27
N LEU A 123 8.54 22.24 -3.48
CA LEU A 123 9.98 22.16 -3.76
C LEU A 123 10.78 23.46 -3.43
N ARG A 124 10.10 24.59 -3.22
CA ARG A 124 10.72 25.86 -2.78
C ARG A 124 10.56 26.13 -1.29
N GLN A 125 10.04 25.15 -0.53
CA GLN A 125 9.79 25.24 0.92
C GLN A 125 10.77 24.38 1.74
N ASP A 126 11.90 23.99 1.12
CA ASP A 126 12.95 23.16 1.75
C ASP A 126 12.43 21.91 2.47
N PRO A 127 11.65 21.06 1.79
CA PRO A 127 11.14 19.81 2.39
C PRO A 127 12.22 18.73 2.37
N ASP A 128 12.32 17.94 3.44
CA ASP A 128 13.12 16.70 3.44
C ASP A 128 12.33 15.52 2.85
N ILE A 129 11.04 15.44 3.19
CA ILE A 129 10.13 14.38 2.76
C ILE A 129 8.88 15.00 2.14
N ILE A 130 8.52 14.53 0.96
CA ILE A 130 7.32 14.94 0.26
C ILE A 130 6.40 13.73 0.06
N LEU A 131 5.16 13.80 0.56
CA LEU A 131 4.13 12.86 0.17
C LEU A 131 3.28 13.48 -0.94
N VAL A 132 3.25 12.81 -2.09
CA VAL A 132 2.31 13.09 -3.18
C VAL A 132 1.21 12.04 -3.10
N GLY A 133 -0.01 12.43 -2.74
CA GLY A 133 -1.12 11.52 -2.46
C GLY A 133 -1.28 10.44 -3.53
N GLU A 134 -1.21 10.82 -4.81
CA GLU A 134 -1.17 9.87 -5.92
C GLU A 134 -0.54 10.47 -7.19
N ILE A 135 0.04 9.60 -8.02
CA ILE A 135 0.52 9.93 -9.37
C ILE A 135 -0.50 9.40 -10.38
N ARG A 136 -1.23 10.33 -11.02
CA ARG A 136 -2.24 10.01 -12.03
C ARG A 136 -1.80 10.34 -13.45
N ASP A 137 -0.99 11.36 -13.60
CA ASP A 137 -0.63 11.98 -14.87
C ASP A 137 0.89 12.17 -15.01
N ARG A 138 1.30 12.48 -16.24
CA ARG A 138 2.70 12.62 -16.62
C ARG A 138 3.38 13.77 -15.88
N GLU A 139 2.71 14.91 -15.80
CA GLU A 139 3.30 16.12 -15.23
C GLU A 139 3.65 15.94 -13.75
N THR A 140 2.69 15.39 -12.97
CA THR A 140 2.92 15.05 -11.56
C THR A 140 4.05 14.01 -11.40
N ALA A 141 4.09 13.00 -12.29
CA ALA A 141 5.13 11.98 -12.26
C ALA A 141 6.52 12.55 -12.51
N GLU A 142 6.69 13.40 -13.57
CA GLU A 142 7.97 14.00 -13.91
C GLU A 142 8.50 14.90 -12.79
N ILE A 143 7.64 15.75 -12.17
CA ILE A 143 8.04 16.60 -11.06
C ILE A 143 8.41 15.78 -9.82
N ALA A 144 7.67 14.71 -9.53
CA ALA A 144 7.97 13.81 -8.42
C ALA A 144 9.30 13.09 -8.62
N MET A 145 9.61 12.63 -9.86
CA MET A 145 10.92 12.04 -10.19
C MET A 145 12.03 13.07 -10.03
N GLN A 146 11.85 14.29 -10.55
CA GLN A 146 12.82 15.36 -10.38
C GLN A 146 13.07 15.70 -8.90
N ALA A 147 12.03 15.75 -8.08
CA ALA A 147 12.16 15.94 -6.63
C ALA A 147 13.04 14.85 -6.01
N GLY A 148 12.78 13.56 -6.34
CA GLY A 148 13.61 12.46 -5.90
C GLY A 148 15.07 12.56 -6.35
N GLN A 149 15.35 13.04 -7.56
CA GLN A 149 16.72 13.23 -8.06
C GLN A 149 17.45 14.39 -7.37
N THR A 150 16.74 15.39 -6.87
CA THR A 150 17.30 16.64 -6.33
C THR A 150 17.39 16.71 -4.81
N GLY A 151 17.41 15.57 -4.12
CA GLY A 151 17.71 15.54 -2.68
C GLY A 151 16.56 15.16 -1.77
N HIS A 152 15.34 15.12 -2.28
CA HIS A 152 14.16 14.84 -1.47
C HIS A 152 13.86 13.33 -1.39
N TYR A 153 13.20 12.92 -0.31
CA TYR A 153 12.56 11.62 -0.25
C TYR A 153 11.08 11.76 -0.62
N VAL A 154 10.66 11.12 -1.71
CA VAL A 154 9.28 11.20 -2.18
C VAL A 154 8.52 9.92 -1.87
N LEU A 155 7.36 10.05 -1.26
CA LEU A 155 6.38 8.99 -1.06
C LEU A 155 5.17 9.26 -1.94
N SER A 156 4.68 8.23 -2.65
CA SER A 156 3.47 8.40 -3.44
C SER A 156 2.67 7.12 -3.56
N THR A 157 1.46 7.22 -4.12
CA THR A 157 0.67 6.05 -4.48
C THR A 157 0.41 5.99 -5.98
N ILE A 158 0.15 4.77 -6.44
CA ILE A 158 -0.31 4.51 -7.79
C ILE A 158 -1.32 3.35 -7.78
N HIS A 159 -2.25 3.35 -8.73
CA HIS A 159 -3.23 2.28 -8.86
C HIS A 159 -2.71 1.19 -9.79
N THR A 160 -2.08 0.16 -9.23
CA THR A 160 -1.65 -1.05 -9.94
C THR A 160 -1.97 -2.29 -9.12
N ILE A 161 -1.90 -3.45 -9.75
CA ILE A 161 -2.26 -4.74 -9.13
C ILE A 161 -1.13 -5.32 -8.29
N ASP A 162 0.11 -5.05 -8.65
CA ASP A 162 1.30 -5.50 -7.93
C ASP A 162 2.45 -4.47 -8.02
N SER A 163 3.55 -4.75 -7.32
CA SER A 163 4.68 -3.84 -7.19
C SER A 163 5.51 -3.72 -8.48
N ILE A 164 5.57 -4.74 -9.31
CA ILE A 164 6.32 -4.70 -10.58
C ILE A 164 5.56 -3.91 -11.64
N GLU A 165 4.24 -4.01 -11.66
CA GLU A 165 3.39 -3.24 -12.57
C GLU A 165 3.44 -1.72 -12.33
N VAL A 166 4.01 -1.27 -11.22
CA VAL A 166 4.32 0.16 -11.01
C VAL A 166 5.24 0.68 -12.10
N ILE A 167 6.29 -0.08 -12.46
CA ILE A 167 7.24 0.28 -13.52
C ILE A 167 6.51 0.43 -14.86
N THR A 168 5.70 -0.58 -15.21
CA THR A 168 4.87 -0.55 -16.44
C THR A 168 3.90 0.64 -16.45
N ARG A 169 3.33 0.97 -15.30
CA ARG A 169 2.39 2.09 -15.18
C ARG A 169 3.09 3.44 -15.36
N LEU A 170 4.28 3.61 -14.76
CA LEU A 170 5.09 4.82 -14.93
C LEU A 170 5.51 5.01 -16.38
N ARG A 171 5.94 3.94 -17.08
CA ARG A 171 6.19 3.96 -18.54
C ARG A 171 4.97 4.42 -19.33
N LYS A 172 3.79 3.87 -19.04
CA LYS A 172 2.52 4.24 -19.71
C LYS A 172 2.10 5.69 -19.46
N ILE A 173 2.45 6.27 -18.32
CA ILE A 173 2.24 7.69 -18.01
C ILE A 173 3.22 8.57 -18.80
N GLY A 174 4.34 8.02 -19.30
CA GLY A 174 5.34 8.70 -20.11
C GLY A 174 6.62 9.07 -19.36
N VAL A 175 6.87 8.46 -18.19
CA VAL A 175 8.16 8.59 -17.48
C VAL A 175 9.21 7.77 -18.23
N SER A 176 10.41 8.34 -18.40
CA SER A 176 11.51 7.63 -19.08
C SER A 176 12.04 6.48 -18.24
N ASP A 177 12.53 5.41 -18.90
CA ASP A 177 13.15 4.28 -18.22
C ASP A 177 14.38 4.69 -17.40
N TYR A 178 15.10 5.70 -17.86
CA TYR A 178 16.24 6.26 -17.13
C TYR A 178 15.79 6.92 -15.82
N ASP A 179 14.73 7.75 -15.85
CA ASP A 179 14.21 8.41 -14.64
C ASP A 179 13.64 7.39 -13.65
N ILE A 180 12.93 6.37 -14.15
CA ILE A 180 12.44 5.26 -13.31
C ILE A 180 13.62 4.58 -12.62
N ALA A 181 14.62 4.14 -13.38
CA ALA A 181 15.74 3.39 -12.84
C ALA A 181 16.62 4.20 -11.88
N SER A 182 16.80 5.49 -12.15
CA SER A 182 17.65 6.36 -11.32
C SER A 182 16.98 6.80 -10.02
N THR A 183 15.64 6.89 -9.99
CA THR A 183 14.93 7.55 -8.89
C THR A 183 14.05 6.61 -8.08
N LEU A 184 13.39 5.64 -8.72
CA LEU A 184 12.56 4.67 -8.03
C LEU A 184 13.44 3.76 -7.17
N ALA A 185 13.26 3.79 -5.86
CA ALA A 185 14.03 2.95 -4.94
C ALA A 185 13.26 1.69 -4.54
N THR A 186 11.98 1.85 -4.26
CA THR A 186 11.15 0.77 -3.72
C THR A 186 9.72 0.91 -4.23
N THR A 187 9.14 -0.20 -4.61
CA THR A 187 7.69 -0.28 -4.79
C THR A 187 7.11 -1.29 -3.80
N LEU A 188 6.01 -0.91 -3.19
CA LEU A 188 5.30 -1.73 -2.21
C LEU A 188 3.88 -1.95 -2.72
N SER A 189 3.45 -3.21 -2.84
CA SER A 189 2.04 -3.49 -3.09
C SER A 189 1.38 -4.11 -1.87
N GLN A 190 0.09 -3.84 -1.70
CA GLN A 190 -0.67 -4.34 -0.57
C GLN A 190 -2.09 -4.74 -0.92
N ARG A 191 -2.63 -5.65 -0.11
CA ARG A 191 -4.05 -5.99 -0.02
C ARG A 191 -4.44 -6.13 1.44
N LEU A 192 -5.73 -5.97 1.70
CA LEU A 192 -6.31 -6.22 3.02
C LEU A 192 -7.05 -7.55 3.02
N VAL A 193 -6.69 -8.42 3.94
CA VAL A 193 -7.44 -9.64 4.24
C VAL A 193 -8.15 -9.50 5.57
N ARG A 194 -9.34 -10.13 5.72
CA ARG A 194 -10.07 -10.12 6.98
C ARG A 194 -9.35 -11.01 8.00
N ARG A 195 -9.31 -10.56 9.24
CA ARG A 195 -8.79 -11.34 10.35
C ARG A 195 -9.86 -12.27 10.90
N VAL A 196 -9.48 -13.49 11.24
CA VAL A 196 -10.39 -14.43 11.93
C VAL A 196 -10.92 -13.80 13.20
N CYS A 197 -12.18 -14.05 13.52
CA CYS A 197 -12.80 -13.50 14.71
C CYS A 197 -12.19 -14.12 15.98
N PRO A 198 -11.68 -13.32 16.92
CA PRO A 198 -11.05 -13.85 18.14
C PRO A 198 -12.03 -14.51 19.10
N LYS A 199 -13.35 -14.35 18.88
CA LYS A 199 -14.40 -14.88 19.77
C LYS A 199 -15.01 -16.19 19.27
N CYS A 200 -14.99 -16.47 17.97
CA CYS A 200 -15.66 -17.64 17.41
C CYS A 200 -14.83 -18.44 16.42
N ALA A 201 -13.58 -18.07 16.17
CA ALA A 201 -12.70 -18.86 15.34
C ALA A 201 -12.34 -20.18 16.07
N VAL A 202 -12.55 -21.31 15.40
CA VAL A 202 -12.23 -22.63 15.93
C VAL A 202 -10.89 -23.08 15.36
N LYS A 203 -9.94 -23.28 16.24
CA LYS A 203 -8.58 -23.72 15.88
C LYS A 203 -8.60 -25.16 15.37
N ARG A 204 -7.94 -25.42 14.25
CA ARG A 204 -7.76 -26.76 13.68
C ARG A 204 -6.41 -26.91 12.99
N GLU A 205 -6.01 -28.13 12.73
CA GLU A 205 -4.85 -28.44 11.90
C GLU A 205 -5.12 -28.13 10.43
N PHE A 206 -4.04 -27.94 9.66
CA PHE A 206 -4.11 -27.83 8.22
C PHE A 206 -4.47 -29.17 7.59
N THR A 207 -5.38 -29.18 6.63
CA THR A 207 -5.64 -30.36 5.80
C THR A 207 -4.48 -30.61 4.84
N GLU A 208 -4.34 -31.83 4.36
CA GLU A 208 -3.31 -32.16 3.36
C GLU A 208 -3.51 -31.40 2.05
N GLU A 209 -4.75 -31.10 1.68
CA GLU A 209 -5.07 -30.26 0.54
C GLU A 209 -4.56 -28.83 0.73
N GLU A 210 -4.80 -28.20 1.88
CA GLU A 210 -4.28 -26.86 2.19
C GLU A 210 -2.76 -26.82 2.17
N LYS A 211 -2.10 -27.82 2.77
CA LYS A 211 -0.63 -27.93 2.74
C LYS A 211 -0.11 -28.09 1.31
N SER A 212 -0.77 -28.92 0.49
CA SER A 212 -0.40 -29.13 -0.91
C SER A 212 -0.49 -27.83 -1.73
N ILE A 213 -1.58 -27.08 -1.57
CA ILE A 213 -1.77 -25.79 -2.24
C ILE A 213 -0.68 -24.80 -1.82
N ILE A 214 -0.48 -24.61 -0.52
CA ILE A 214 0.49 -23.66 0.03
C ILE A 214 1.91 -24.02 -0.44
N ASN A 215 2.31 -25.30 -0.27
CA ASN A 215 3.66 -25.74 -0.63
C ASN A 215 3.89 -25.72 -2.14
N GLY A 216 2.89 -26.09 -2.95
CA GLY A 216 2.98 -26.05 -4.41
C GLY A 216 3.25 -24.65 -4.96
N ILE A 217 2.66 -23.64 -4.34
CA ILE A 217 2.89 -22.22 -4.73
C ILE A 217 4.19 -21.71 -4.12
N ALA A 218 4.43 -21.96 -2.84
CA ALA A 218 5.60 -21.47 -2.12
C ALA A 218 6.93 -21.94 -2.72
N LYS A 219 6.96 -23.20 -3.20
CA LYS A 219 8.12 -23.79 -3.87
C LYS A 219 8.60 -22.99 -5.08
N LYS A 220 7.67 -22.37 -5.84
CA LYS A 220 8.00 -21.52 -6.99
C LYS A 220 8.83 -20.28 -6.60
N TYR A 221 8.78 -19.90 -5.33
CA TYR A 221 9.47 -18.73 -4.76
C TYR A 221 10.57 -19.12 -3.77
N GLY A 222 10.99 -20.40 -3.78
CA GLY A 222 12.03 -20.90 -2.88
C GLY A 222 11.65 -20.80 -1.39
N VAL A 223 10.36 -20.96 -1.07
CA VAL A 223 9.86 -20.92 0.31
C VAL A 223 9.37 -22.32 0.71
N GLU A 224 9.81 -22.75 1.88
CA GLU A 224 9.33 -24.00 2.51
C GLU A 224 8.66 -23.67 3.84
N TYR A 225 7.55 -24.34 4.12
CA TYR A 225 6.79 -24.14 5.35
C TYR A 225 6.83 -25.38 6.25
N ASN A 226 7.14 -25.15 7.52
CA ASN A 226 6.95 -26.15 8.57
C ASN A 226 5.59 -25.90 9.24
N TYR A 227 4.76 -26.95 9.32
CA TYR A 227 3.43 -26.92 9.91
C TYR A 227 3.40 -27.41 11.36
N GLU A 228 4.52 -27.86 11.91
CA GLU A 228 4.62 -28.30 13.30
C GLU A 228 4.25 -27.16 14.26
N GLY A 229 3.28 -27.39 15.12
CA GLY A 229 2.75 -26.38 16.03
C GLY A 229 1.99 -25.23 15.35
N LYS A 230 1.74 -25.30 14.04
CA LYS A 230 0.94 -24.33 13.29
C LYS A 230 -0.49 -24.80 13.14
N TYR A 231 -1.39 -23.84 13.12
CA TYR A 231 -2.83 -24.10 13.04
C TYR A 231 -3.49 -23.09 12.10
N THR A 232 -4.58 -23.52 11.50
CA THR A 232 -5.53 -22.64 10.81
C THR A 232 -6.83 -22.57 11.59
N TYR A 233 -7.85 -21.90 11.05
CA TYR A 233 -9.09 -21.67 11.78
C TYR A 233 -10.31 -21.86 10.88
N ASP A 234 -11.35 -22.44 11.44
CA ASP A 234 -12.70 -22.40 10.90
C ASP A 234 -13.42 -21.13 11.38
N THR A 235 -14.10 -20.47 10.46
CA THR A 235 -14.81 -19.21 10.71
C THR A 235 -16.29 -19.48 10.89
N VAL A 236 -16.72 -19.69 12.15
CA VAL A 236 -18.09 -20.10 12.47
C VAL A 236 -19.08 -18.92 12.39
N GLY A 237 -18.72 -17.79 12.96
CA GLY A 237 -19.60 -16.65 13.10
C GLY A 237 -20.20 -16.51 14.51
N CYS A 238 -20.38 -15.27 14.97
CA CYS A 238 -21.03 -14.95 16.25
C CYS A 238 -21.54 -13.50 16.23
N PRO A 239 -22.33 -13.06 17.24
CA PRO A 239 -22.82 -11.69 17.29
C PRO A 239 -21.71 -10.63 17.29
N TYR A 240 -20.53 -10.92 17.87
CA TYR A 240 -19.39 -9.99 17.92
C TYR A 240 -18.86 -9.65 16.51
N CYS A 241 -18.89 -10.59 15.60
CA CYS A 241 -18.43 -10.39 14.21
C CYS A 241 -19.61 -10.28 13.21
N ASN A 242 -20.81 -10.00 13.67
CA ASN A 242 -22.03 -9.96 12.85
C ASN A 242 -22.18 -11.24 12.01
N ASN A 243 -21.94 -12.40 12.60
CA ASN A 243 -22.02 -13.74 12.00
C ASN A 243 -21.10 -13.96 10.78
N SER A 244 -20.12 -13.07 10.54
CA SER A 244 -19.20 -13.20 9.40
C SER A 244 -18.05 -14.19 9.62
N GLY A 245 -17.73 -14.53 10.87
CA GLY A 245 -16.54 -15.29 11.26
C GLY A 245 -15.24 -14.49 11.22
N PHE A 246 -15.29 -13.21 10.82
CA PHE A 246 -14.13 -12.32 10.70
C PHE A 246 -14.33 -11.02 11.47
N TYR A 247 -13.23 -10.47 12.03
CA TYR A 247 -13.25 -9.19 12.73
C TYR A 247 -11.98 -8.39 12.49
N GLY A 248 -12.12 -7.22 11.89
CA GLY A 248 -11.00 -6.38 11.48
C GLY A 248 -10.28 -6.89 10.23
N ARG A 249 -9.20 -6.22 9.88
CA ARG A 249 -8.40 -6.49 8.68
C ARG A 249 -6.91 -6.41 9.02
N ILE A 250 -6.08 -7.08 8.22
CA ILE A 250 -4.62 -7.03 8.29
C ILE A 250 -4.08 -6.90 6.87
N GLY A 251 -2.96 -6.17 6.72
CA GLY A 251 -2.28 -6.05 5.43
C GLY A 251 -1.50 -7.30 5.08
N ILE A 252 -1.46 -7.62 3.81
CA ILE A 252 -0.47 -8.47 3.17
C ILE A 252 0.32 -7.62 2.19
N PHE A 253 1.62 -7.83 2.15
CA PHE A 253 2.55 -6.93 1.47
C PHE A 253 3.52 -7.68 0.57
N GLU A 254 3.89 -7.05 -0.53
CA GLU A 254 5.06 -7.41 -1.32
C GLU A 254 5.90 -6.15 -1.56
N ILE A 255 7.21 -6.31 -1.54
CA ILE A 255 8.15 -5.21 -1.68
C ILE A 255 9.16 -5.56 -2.78
N LEU A 256 9.25 -4.72 -3.80
CA LEU A 256 10.29 -4.76 -4.81
C LEU A 256 11.29 -3.63 -4.52
N ASN A 257 12.54 -3.99 -4.29
CA ASN A 257 13.64 -3.03 -4.25
C ASN A 257 14.28 -2.93 -5.63
N MET A 258 14.57 -1.72 -6.06
CA MET A 258 15.26 -1.46 -7.33
C MET A 258 16.76 -1.72 -7.15
N THR A 259 17.16 -2.99 -7.29
CA THR A 259 18.57 -3.39 -7.32
C THR A 259 19.24 -2.92 -8.61
N GLU A 260 20.56 -2.93 -8.68
CA GLU A 260 21.27 -2.50 -9.89
C GLU A 260 20.89 -3.37 -11.11
N ASP A 261 20.69 -4.66 -10.91
CA ASP A 261 20.29 -5.58 -12.00
C ASP A 261 18.86 -5.28 -12.50
N ILE A 262 17.93 -4.97 -11.58
CA ILE A 262 16.57 -4.57 -11.96
C ILE A 262 16.58 -3.22 -12.66
N LYS A 263 17.39 -2.25 -12.20
CA LYS A 263 17.57 -0.96 -12.89
C LYS A 263 18.10 -1.14 -14.30
N GLU A 264 19.08 -2.02 -14.48
CA GLU A 264 19.64 -2.33 -15.81
C GLU A 264 18.56 -2.88 -16.75
N LEU A 265 17.73 -3.82 -16.28
CA LEU A 265 16.60 -4.35 -17.06
C LEU A 265 15.58 -3.26 -17.42
N VAL A 266 15.32 -2.34 -16.48
CA VAL A 266 14.41 -1.20 -16.73
C VAL A 266 15.00 -0.29 -17.81
N ILE A 267 16.29 0.08 -17.73
CA ILE A 267 16.96 0.94 -18.72
C ILE A 267 16.97 0.29 -20.12
N LYS A 268 17.12 -1.04 -20.18
CA LYS A 268 17.03 -1.79 -21.43
C LYS A 268 15.62 -1.89 -22.01
N GLY A 269 14.61 -1.41 -21.29
CA GLY A 269 13.22 -1.49 -21.72
C GLY A 269 12.61 -2.89 -21.59
N GLU A 270 13.20 -3.76 -20.77
CA GLU A 270 12.74 -5.13 -20.60
C GLU A 270 11.29 -5.21 -20.07
N SER A 271 10.64 -6.34 -20.39
CA SER A 271 9.25 -6.58 -20.00
C SER A 271 9.09 -6.79 -18.50
N SER A 272 7.87 -6.56 -17.98
CA SER A 272 7.54 -6.86 -16.57
C SER A 272 7.77 -8.34 -16.24
N LEU A 273 7.71 -9.24 -17.23
CA LEU A 273 7.97 -10.66 -17.03
C LEU A 273 9.46 -10.92 -16.73
N GLU A 274 10.37 -10.31 -17.49
CA GLU A 274 11.81 -10.47 -17.27
C GLU A 274 12.24 -9.80 -15.95
N ILE A 275 11.71 -8.62 -15.67
CA ILE A 275 11.92 -7.95 -14.36
C ILE A 275 11.44 -8.85 -13.21
N ARG A 276 10.28 -9.50 -13.36
CA ARG A 276 9.74 -10.42 -12.34
C ARG A 276 10.63 -11.65 -12.13
N LYS A 277 11.12 -12.26 -13.18
CA LYS A 277 12.05 -13.39 -13.08
C LYS A 277 13.28 -13.00 -12.27
N ARG A 278 13.92 -11.89 -12.64
CA ARG A 278 15.10 -11.40 -11.93
C ARG A 278 14.81 -11.05 -10.48
N ALA A 279 13.70 -10.37 -10.21
CA ALA A 279 13.29 -10.04 -8.85
C ALA A 279 13.12 -11.31 -7.98
N ILE A 280 12.51 -12.38 -8.53
CA ILE A 280 12.35 -13.65 -7.81
C ILE A 280 13.71 -14.30 -7.51
N GLU A 281 14.63 -14.29 -8.44
CA GLU A 281 16.01 -14.78 -8.24
C GLU A 281 16.71 -14.02 -7.11
N GLU A 282 16.45 -12.72 -6.97
CA GLU A 282 16.97 -11.86 -5.90
C GLU A 282 16.16 -11.93 -4.59
N GLY A 283 15.19 -12.84 -4.52
CA GLY A 283 14.44 -13.10 -3.30
C GLY A 283 13.14 -12.30 -3.13
N TYR A 284 12.65 -11.63 -4.18
CA TYR A 284 11.33 -11.02 -4.16
C TYR A 284 10.25 -12.05 -3.84
N LYS A 285 9.33 -11.67 -2.96
CA LYS A 285 8.21 -12.50 -2.53
C LYS A 285 6.89 -11.78 -2.86
N PRO A 286 6.03 -12.38 -3.70
CA PRO A 286 4.74 -11.79 -4.03
C PRO A 286 3.77 -11.84 -2.85
N LEU A 287 2.67 -11.08 -2.94
CA LEU A 287 1.62 -10.96 -1.92
C LEU A 287 1.15 -12.30 -1.35
N VAL A 288 1.08 -13.33 -2.18
CA VAL A 288 0.60 -14.66 -1.77
C VAL A 288 1.49 -15.28 -0.70
N ILE A 289 2.79 -15.07 -0.74
CA ILE A 289 3.75 -15.59 0.24
C ILE A 289 3.55 -14.92 1.59
N ASP A 290 3.36 -13.60 1.61
CA ASP A 290 3.02 -12.91 2.86
C ASP A 290 1.64 -13.33 3.38
N GLY A 291 0.68 -13.55 2.48
CA GLY A 291 -0.62 -14.13 2.81
C GLY A 291 -0.49 -15.49 3.51
N PHE A 292 0.35 -16.38 3.03
CA PHE A 292 0.61 -17.67 3.68
C PHE A 292 1.24 -17.49 5.07
N ASN A 293 2.17 -16.56 5.21
CA ASN A 293 2.74 -16.24 6.53
C ASN A 293 1.64 -15.78 7.52
N LYS A 294 0.65 -14.98 7.06
CA LYS A 294 -0.49 -14.56 7.89
C LYS A 294 -1.41 -15.73 8.26
N ILE A 295 -1.58 -16.70 7.35
CA ILE A 295 -2.37 -17.92 7.65
C ILE A 295 -1.65 -18.75 8.71
N LEU A 296 -0.35 -19.03 8.54
CA LEU A 296 0.44 -19.81 9.49
C LEU A 296 0.59 -19.11 10.87
N SER A 297 0.46 -17.78 10.89
CA SER A 297 0.42 -16.97 12.11
C SER A 297 -0.98 -16.85 12.72
N GLY A 298 -1.99 -17.47 12.11
CA GLY A 298 -3.35 -17.51 12.64
C GLY A 298 -4.17 -16.23 12.45
N TYR A 299 -3.76 -15.33 11.59
CA TYR A 299 -4.48 -14.08 11.35
C TYR A 299 -5.66 -14.22 10.39
N THR A 300 -5.55 -15.08 9.39
CA THR A 300 -6.55 -15.24 8.33
C THR A 300 -6.62 -16.71 7.88
N THR A 301 -7.41 -16.99 6.84
CA THR A 301 -7.59 -18.34 6.30
C THR A 301 -7.22 -18.41 4.82
N LEU A 302 -6.94 -19.62 4.32
CA LEU A 302 -6.65 -19.85 2.90
C LEU A 302 -7.83 -19.42 2.02
N ARG A 303 -9.07 -19.70 2.47
CA ARG A 303 -10.29 -19.27 1.77
C ARG A 303 -10.39 -17.75 1.62
N GLU A 304 -10.08 -16.99 2.68
CA GLU A 304 -10.08 -15.53 2.61
C GLU A 304 -9.00 -15.02 1.67
N LEU A 305 -7.78 -15.57 1.77
CA LEU A 305 -6.69 -15.19 0.89
C LEU A 305 -7.01 -15.46 -0.59
N ASN A 306 -7.60 -16.63 -0.89
CA ASN A 306 -8.01 -16.96 -2.25
C ASN A 306 -9.07 -16.00 -2.80
N SER A 307 -10.00 -15.55 -1.95
CA SER A 307 -11.02 -14.56 -2.37
C SER A 307 -10.43 -13.20 -2.78
N LYS A 308 -9.20 -12.90 -2.35
CA LYS A 308 -8.50 -11.64 -2.62
C LYS A 308 -7.49 -11.72 -3.76
N LEU A 309 -6.79 -12.86 -3.90
CA LEU A 309 -5.68 -13.02 -4.84
C LEU A 309 -5.97 -14.01 -5.97
N VAL A 310 -7.10 -14.72 -5.94
CA VAL A 310 -7.45 -15.78 -6.92
C VAL A 310 -6.27 -16.74 -7.09
N ILE A 311 -5.99 -17.52 -6.05
CA ILE A 311 -4.78 -18.35 -5.94
C ILE A 311 -4.91 -19.65 -6.71
N TYR A 312 -6.15 -20.22 -6.79
CA TYR A 312 -6.51 -21.50 -7.41
C TYR A 312 -7.94 -21.51 -7.93
#